data_67d2f58679ddefd2b2a12f3559919964
#
_entry.id   67d2f58679ddefd2b2a12f3559919964
#
_cell.length_a   1.000
_cell.length_b   1.000
_cell.length_c   1.000
_cell.angle_alpha   90.00
_cell.angle_beta   90.00
_cell.angle_gamma   90.00
#
_symmetry.space_group_name_H-M   'P 1'
#
loop_
_entity.id
_entity.type
_entity.pdbx_description
1 polymer ?
#
loop_
_entity_poly.entity_id
_entity_poly.type
_entity_poly.pdbx_seq_one_letter_code
_entity_poly.pdbx_strand_id
1 'polypeptide(L)'
;MAAAGTIAVLLPGAWYSLREERLPPVAALRRHGVPMAVATDLNPGTSALRSLRLAIGMACTLFRLTPDEALRGATAVAADALALGDLVGRLRPGMRADIVVWEASTAAELAYWIGGPMARRVLLAGSPVALSD
;
A
#
# COMPACT_ATOMS: atom_id res chain seq x y z
N MET A 1 5.84 -12.03 -16.69
CA MET A 1 5.72 -10.81 -15.86
C MET A 1 7.09 -10.41 -15.29
N ALA A 2 7.74 -11.21 -14.45
CA ALA A 2 9.02 -10.83 -13.82
C ALA A 2 10.09 -10.42 -14.86
N ALA A 3 10.37 -11.24 -15.86
CA ALA A 3 11.35 -10.93 -16.92
C ALA A 3 11.01 -9.66 -17.74
N ALA A 4 9.77 -9.23 -17.75
CA ALA A 4 9.31 -8.01 -18.42
C ALA A 4 9.25 -6.80 -17.49
N GLY A 5 9.70 -6.91 -16.25
CA GLY A 5 9.62 -5.82 -15.25
C GLY A 5 8.19 -5.43 -14.86
N THR A 6 7.19 -6.29 -15.12
CA THR A 6 5.79 -6.00 -14.79
C THR A 6 5.58 -6.01 -13.28
N ILE A 7 4.88 -5.01 -12.76
CA ILE A 7 4.44 -4.94 -11.37
C ILE A 7 2.95 -5.33 -11.30
N ALA A 8 2.60 -6.24 -10.40
CA ALA A 8 1.21 -6.59 -10.12
C ALA A 8 0.62 -5.60 -9.13
N VAL A 9 -0.51 -4.97 -9.45
CA VAL A 9 -1.22 -4.08 -8.52
C VAL A 9 -2.39 -4.85 -7.91
N LEU A 10 -2.38 -4.97 -6.59
CA LEU A 10 -3.40 -5.66 -5.81
C LEU A 10 -4.41 -4.63 -5.27
N LEU A 11 -5.70 -4.90 -5.49
CA LEU A 11 -6.81 -3.98 -5.24
C LEU A 11 -7.80 -4.60 -4.23
N PRO A 12 -7.44 -4.68 -2.93
CA PRO A 12 -8.27 -5.38 -1.95
C PRO A 12 -9.64 -4.70 -1.73
N GLY A 13 -9.73 -3.38 -1.91
CA GLY A 13 -10.99 -2.64 -1.82
C GLY A 13 -11.98 -3.02 -2.91
N ALA A 14 -11.52 -3.12 -4.15
CA ALA A 14 -12.34 -3.55 -5.29
C ALA A 14 -12.78 -5.01 -5.11
N TRP A 15 -11.85 -5.91 -4.75
CA TRP A 15 -12.17 -7.31 -4.47
C TRP A 15 -13.28 -7.46 -3.44
N TYR A 16 -13.18 -6.71 -2.33
CA TYR A 16 -14.19 -6.72 -1.26
C TYR A 16 -15.53 -6.16 -1.74
N SER A 17 -15.54 -5.00 -2.40
CA SER A 17 -16.76 -4.30 -2.81
C SER A 17 -17.54 -5.06 -3.88
N LEU A 18 -16.84 -5.72 -4.80
CA LEU A 18 -17.42 -6.54 -5.86
C LEU A 18 -17.78 -7.96 -5.41
N ARG A 19 -17.45 -8.33 -4.17
CA ARG A 19 -17.62 -9.70 -3.65
C ARG A 19 -16.94 -10.74 -4.52
N GLU A 20 -15.73 -10.42 -4.98
CA GLU A 20 -14.96 -11.35 -5.81
C GLU A 20 -14.62 -12.61 -5.02
N GLU A 21 -14.79 -13.78 -5.66
CA GLU A 21 -14.44 -15.07 -5.04
C GLU A 21 -13.01 -15.49 -5.40
N ARG A 22 -12.56 -15.09 -6.59
CA ARG A 22 -11.24 -15.46 -7.09
C ARG A 22 -10.14 -14.60 -6.47
N LEU A 23 -9.29 -15.22 -5.67
CA LEU A 23 -8.13 -14.55 -5.11
C LEU A 23 -7.04 -14.26 -6.15
N PRO A 24 -6.32 -13.15 -6.02
CA PRO A 24 -5.12 -12.91 -6.81
C PRO A 24 -4.07 -14.00 -6.53
N PRO A 25 -3.27 -14.42 -7.54
CA PRO A 25 -2.33 -15.53 -7.40
C PRO A 25 -1.05 -15.13 -6.66
N VAL A 26 -1.17 -14.57 -5.45
CA VAL A 26 -0.08 -14.01 -4.65
C VAL A 26 1.08 -15.00 -4.46
N ALA A 27 0.78 -16.26 -4.17
CA ALA A 27 1.83 -17.28 -4.01
C ALA A 27 2.64 -17.50 -5.29
N ALA A 28 2.00 -17.43 -6.47
CA ALA A 28 2.70 -17.53 -7.74
C ALA A 28 3.51 -16.27 -8.03
N LEU A 29 2.94 -15.07 -7.80
CA LEU A 29 3.66 -13.80 -7.95
C LEU A 29 4.93 -13.79 -7.08
N ARG A 30 4.81 -14.22 -5.84
CA ARG A 30 5.95 -14.32 -4.89
C ARG A 30 7.00 -15.30 -5.38
N ARG A 31 6.62 -16.52 -5.79
CA ARG A 31 7.56 -17.52 -6.31
C ARG A 31 8.32 -17.05 -7.54
N HIS A 32 7.69 -16.29 -8.40
CA HIS A 32 8.28 -15.78 -9.64
C HIS A 32 8.96 -14.42 -9.48
N GLY A 33 9.04 -13.88 -8.27
CA GLY A 33 9.68 -12.59 -8.00
C GLY A 33 8.98 -11.42 -8.67
N VAL A 34 7.67 -11.51 -8.92
CA VAL A 34 6.88 -10.39 -9.47
C VAL A 34 6.58 -9.41 -8.33
N PRO A 35 7.03 -8.14 -8.42
CA PRO A 35 6.73 -7.15 -7.39
C PRO A 35 5.22 -6.92 -7.29
N MET A 36 4.72 -6.75 -6.06
CA MET A 36 3.31 -6.54 -5.77
C MET A 36 3.10 -5.16 -5.13
N ALA A 37 2.42 -4.28 -5.85
CA ALA A 37 1.92 -3.02 -5.29
C ALA A 37 0.54 -3.23 -4.65
N VAL A 38 0.20 -2.38 -3.70
CA VAL A 38 -1.13 -2.32 -3.05
C VAL A 38 -1.70 -0.93 -3.25
N ALA A 39 -2.93 -0.85 -3.74
CA ALA A 39 -3.62 0.41 -3.97
C ALA A 39 -5.07 0.38 -3.48
N THR A 40 -5.65 1.55 -3.25
CA THR A 40 -7.07 1.70 -2.88
C THR A 40 -8.00 1.49 -4.07
N ASP A 41 -7.53 1.82 -5.27
CA ASP A 41 -8.38 1.89 -6.47
C ASP A 41 -9.63 2.76 -6.24
N LEU A 42 -9.48 3.87 -5.48
CA LEU A 42 -10.62 4.71 -5.11
C LEU A 42 -11.36 5.22 -6.35
N ASN A 43 -12.57 4.72 -6.52
CA ASN A 43 -13.48 5.14 -7.58
C ASN A 43 -14.94 4.87 -7.19
N PRO A 44 -15.93 5.56 -7.78
CA PRO A 44 -17.33 5.41 -7.39
C PRO A 44 -17.96 4.07 -7.84
N GLY A 45 -17.35 3.36 -8.79
CA GLY A 45 -17.93 2.15 -9.39
C GLY A 45 -17.59 0.87 -8.63
N THR A 46 -16.32 0.68 -8.27
CA THR A 46 -15.83 -0.63 -7.80
C THR A 46 -15.09 -0.58 -6.48
N SER A 47 -14.65 0.58 -6.01
CA SER A 47 -13.91 0.69 -4.75
C SER A 47 -14.15 2.02 -4.05
N ALA A 48 -14.95 2.01 -2.99
CA ALA A 48 -15.15 3.17 -2.13
C ALA A 48 -14.07 3.29 -1.03
N LEU A 49 -12.97 2.58 -1.14
CA LEU A 49 -11.90 2.52 -0.15
C LEU A 49 -11.02 3.77 -0.19
N ARG A 50 -11.16 4.66 0.80
CA ARG A 50 -10.41 5.93 0.89
C ARG A 50 -9.07 5.80 1.63
N SER A 51 -8.90 4.78 2.45
CA SER A 51 -7.75 4.62 3.32
C SER A 51 -6.73 3.63 2.75
N LEU A 52 -5.55 4.13 2.36
CA LEU A 52 -4.45 3.25 1.94
C LEU A 52 -3.95 2.37 3.10
N ARG A 53 -3.99 2.86 4.35
CA ARG A 53 -3.67 2.05 5.52
C ARG A 53 -4.64 0.86 5.65
N LEU A 54 -5.94 1.08 5.44
CA LEU A 54 -6.91 -0.01 5.46
C LEU A 54 -6.66 -0.99 4.30
N ALA A 55 -6.26 -0.51 3.10
CA ALA A 55 -5.87 -1.37 1.99
C ALA A 55 -4.69 -2.29 2.36
N ILE A 56 -3.70 -1.80 3.12
CA ILE A 56 -2.59 -2.60 3.66
C ILE A 56 -3.12 -3.74 4.54
N GLY A 57 -3.97 -3.44 5.53
CA GLY A 57 -4.57 -4.45 6.40
C GLY A 57 -5.42 -5.47 5.64
N MET A 58 -6.24 -5.01 4.68
CA MET A 58 -7.03 -5.87 3.82
C MET A 58 -6.16 -6.78 2.94
N ALA A 59 -5.06 -6.28 2.38
CA ALA A 59 -4.13 -7.10 1.60
C ALA A 59 -3.50 -8.21 2.44
N CYS A 60 -3.18 -7.94 3.70
CA CYS A 60 -2.69 -8.96 4.64
C CYS A 60 -3.77 -10.02 4.94
N THR A 61 -4.98 -9.60 5.27
CA THR A 61 -6.05 -10.49 5.69
C THR A 61 -6.65 -11.29 4.54
N LEU A 62 -6.98 -10.62 3.43
CA LEU A 62 -7.68 -11.22 2.29
C LEU A 62 -6.72 -11.94 1.34
N PHE A 63 -5.56 -11.34 1.04
CA PHE A 63 -4.63 -11.83 0.02
C PHE A 63 -3.40 -12.53 0.57
N ARG A 64 -3.26 -12.62 1.90
CA ARG A 64 -2.16 -13.29 2.57
C ARG A 64 -0.78 -12.68 2.27
N LEU A 65 -0.71 -11.36 2.12
CA LEU A 65 0.55 -10.66 2.16
C LEU A 65 1.08 -10.61 3.60
N THR A 66 2.40 -10.63 3.74
CA THR A 66 2.99 -10.24 5.03
C THR A 66 2.82 -8.72 5.24
N PRO A 67 2.79 -8.23 6.49
CA PRO A 67 2.73 -6.80 6.76
C PRO A 67 3.82 -5.99 6.04
N ASP A 68 5.04 -6.52 5.98
CA ASP A 68 6.16 -5.89 5.27
C ASP A 68 5.96 -5.86 3.76
N GLU A 69 5.44 -6.95 3.15
CA GLU A 69 5.08 -6.96 1.73
C GLU A 69 4.00 -5.92 1.41
N ALA A 70 2.96 -5.84 2.25
CA ALA A 70 1.86 -4.91 2.04
C ALA A 70 2.29 -3.45 2.23
N LEU A 71 3.10 -3.16 3.25
CA LEU A 71 3.66 -1.82 3.47
C LEU A 71 4.59 -1.40 2.33
N ARG A 72 5.51 -2.27 1.92
CA ARG A 72 6.36 -2.01 0.76
C ARG A 72 5.55 -1.90 -0.54
N GLY A 73 4.49 -2.69 -0.66
CA GLY A 73 3.55 -2.65 -1.78
C GLY A 73 2.86 -1.30 -1.91
N ALA A 74 2.49 -0.69 -0.78
CA ALA A 74 1.83 0.62 -0.73
C ALA A 74 2.80 1.82 -0.81
N THR A 75 4.10 1.58 -0.76
CA THR A 75 5.13 2.64 -0.75
C THR A 75 6.12 2.46 -1.89
N ALA A 76 7.22 1.74 -1.67
CA ALA A 76 8.30 1.60 -2.61
C ALA A 76 7.87 0.98 -3.95
N VAL A 77 7.11 -0.13 -3.90
CA VAL A 77 6.67 -0.83 -5.10
C VAL A 77 5.57 -0.05 -5.84
N ALA A 78 4.69 0.64 -5.10
CA ALA A 78 3.71 1.54 -5.72
C ALA A 78 4.39 2.72 -6.43
N ALA A 79 5.44 3.29 -5.83
CA ALA A 79 6.23 4.36 -6.47
C ALA A 79 6.91 3.85 -7.76
N ASP A 80 7.49 2.65 -7.74
CA ASP A 80 8.07 2.02 -8.93
C ASP A 80 7.02 1.80 -10.02
N ALA A 81 5.82 1.34 -9.66
CA ALA A 81 4.71 1.13 -10.60
C ALA A 81 4.25 2.43 -11.29
N LEU A 82 4.44 3.57 -10.62
CA LEU A 82 4.13 4.91 -11.14
C LEU A 82 5.33 5.58 -11.85
N ALA A 83 6.47 4.89 -11.98
CA ALA A 83 7.74 5.44 -12.46
C ALA A 83 8.24 6.64 -11.59
N LEU A 84 7.92 6.65 -10.31
CA LEU A 84 8.31 7.66 -9.32
C LEU A 84 9.31 7.13 -8.27
N GLY A 85 9.86 5.94 -8.46
CA GLY A 85 10.70 5.25 -7.49
C GLY A 85 11.99 5.96 -7.11
N ASP A 86 12.50 6.86 -7.98
CA ASP A 86 13.65 7.71 -7.71
C ASP A 86 13.29 9.00 -6.94
N LEU A 87 11.99 9.32 -6.84
CA LEU A 87 11.52 10.56 -6.22
C LEU A 87 10.86 10.32 -4.85
N VAL A 88 10.03 9.28 -4.73
CA VAL A 88 9.22 9.00 -3.54
C VAL A 88 9.17 7.51 -3.21
N GLY A 89 8.47 7.16 -2.11
CA GLY A 89 8.18 5.78 -1.70
C GLY A 89 9.27 5.15 -0.83
N ARG A 90 10.38 5.83 -0.59
CA ARG A 90 11.51 5.37 0.23
C ARG A 90 12.07 6.49 1.07
N LEU A 91 12.62 6.16 2.24
CA LEU A 91 13.37 7.09 3.08
C LEU A 91 14.86 7.00 2.71
N ARG A 92 15.30 7.85 1.79
CA ARG A 92 16.70 7.95 1.35
C ARG A 92 17.12 9.41 1.20
N PRO A 93 18.36 9.76 1.49
CA PRO A 93 18.89 11.10 1.18
C PRO A 93 18.69 11.46 -0.31
N GLY A 94 18.25 12.68 -0.56
CA GLY A 94 17.97 13.18 -1.92
C GLY A 94 16.56 12.92 -2.45
N MET A 95 15.77 12.05 -1.79
CA MET A 95 14.37 11.86 -2.16
C MET A 95 13.46 12.91 -1.52
N ARG A 96 12.29 13.11 -2.12
CA ARG A 96 11.27 14.01 -1.58
C ARG A 96 10.78 13.50 -0.23
N ALA A 97 10.75 14.36 0.76
CA ALA A 97 10.37 14.04 2.13
C ALA A 97 8.83 13.99 2.31
N ASP A 98 8.20 13.02 1.65
CA ASP A 98 6.79 12.65 1.89
C ASP A 98 6.78 11.55 2.96
N ILE A 99 6.52 11.93 4.21
CA ILE A 99 6.74 11.05 5.37
C ILE A 99 5.48 11.03 6.22
N VAL A 100 5.06 9.84 6.63
CA VAL A 100 4.03 9.66 7.64
C VAL A 100 4.64 9.02 8.88
N VAL A 101 4.46 9.67 10.03
CA VAL A 101 4.79 9.12 11.33
C VAL A 101 3.54 8.49 11.90
N TRP A 102 3.61 7.20 12.17
CA TRP A 102 2.49 6.41 12.64
C TRP A 102 2.54 6.19 14.16
N GLU A 103 1.37 6.03 14.75
CA GLU A 103 1.21 5.52 16.13
C GLU A 103 1.21 3.99 16.11
N ALA A 104 2.32 3.44 15.65
CA ALA A 104 2.56 2.02 15.51
C ALA A 104 4.05 1.74 15.58
N SER A 105 4.43 0.67 16.26
CA SER A 105 5.84 0.28 16.46
C SER A 105 6.33 -0.69 15.37
N THR A 106 5.41 -1.35 14.65
CA THR A 106 5.72 -2.36 13.63
C THR A 106 4.77 -2.27 12.45
N ALA A 107 5.19 -2.81 11.30
CA ALA A 107 4.31 -2.95 10.14
C ALA A 107 3.10 -3.86 10.45
N ALA A 108 3.28 -4.85 11.32
CA ALA A 108 2.19 -5.73 11.75
C ALA A 108 1.11 -4.96 12.53
N GLU A 109 1.52 -4.09 13.46
CA GLU A 109 0.61 -3.24 14.21
C GLU A 109 -0.12 -2.25 13.31
N LEU A 110 0.58 -1.65 12.34
CA LEU A 110 -0.03 -0.75 11.35
C LEU A 110 -1.11 -1.45 10.52
N ALA A 111 -0.89 -2.71 10.15
CA ALA A 111 -1.82 -3.52 9.35
C ALA A 111 -2.98 -4.11 10.17
N TYR A 112 -2.82 -4.24 11.48
CA TYR A 112 -3.76 -4.95 12.36
C TYR A 112 -5.06 -4.17 12.59
N TRP A 113 -4.96 -2.88 12.91
CA TRP A 113 -6.11 -2.09 13.31
C TRP A 113 -7.01 -1.70 12.14
N ILE A 114 -8.31 -1.94 12.30
CA ILE A 114 -9.35 -1.54 11.35
C ILE A 114 -9.93 -0.20 11.81
N GLY A 115 -9.83 0.82 10.95
CA GLY A 115 -10.34 2.16 11.27
C GLY A 115 -9.43 2.96 12.22
N GLY A 116 -9.87 4.14 12.58
CA GLY A 116 -9.16 5.11 13.40
C GLY A 116 -7.96 5.78 12.71
N PRO A 117 -7.66 7.02 13.05
CA PRO A 117 -6.44 7.69 12.63
C PRO A 117 -5.27 7.13 13.45
N MET A 118 -4.22 6.68 12.76
CA MET A 118 -2.97 6.28 13.40
C MET A 118 -1.81 7.18 12.97
N ALA A 119 -2.04 8.12 12.06
CA ALA A 119 -1.03 9.08 11.65
C ALA A 119 -0.88 10.15 12.73
N ARG A 120 0.31 10.27 13.33
CA ARG A 120 0.65 11.32 14.31
C ARG A 120 1.15 12.59 13.62
N ARG A 121 1.83 12.43 12.50
CA ARG A 121 2.37 13.55 11.71
C ARG A 121 2.46 13.14 10.25
N VAL A 122 2.15 14.07 9.37
CA VAL A 122 2.35 13.94 7.92
C VAL A 122 3.23 15.09 7.45
N LEU A 123 4.25 14.76 6.67
CA LEU A 123 5.08 15.72 5.96
C LEU A 123 4.88 15.53 4.47
N LEU A 124 4.66 16.61 3.74
CA LEU A 124 4.63 16.65 2.29
C LEU A 124 5.77 17.56 1.81
N ALA A 125 6.68 17.00 1.04
CA ALA A 125 7.92 17.68 0.63
C ALA A 125 8.66 18.34 1.79
N GLY A 126 8.67 17.66 2.96
CA GLY A 126 9.31 18.15 4.18
C GLY A 126 8.49 19.13 5.03
N SER A 127 7.35 19.61 4.52
CA SER A 127 6.49 20.56 5.25
C SER A 127 5.36 19.81 5.99
N PRO A 128 5.07 20.14 7.27
CA PRO A 128 3.96 19.56 8.00
C PRO A 128 2.61 19.85 7.34
N VAL A 129 1.76 18.81 7.29
CA VAL A 129 0.37 18.91 6.83
C VAL A 129 -0.56 18.77 8.03
N ALA A 130 -1.59 19.60 8.12
CA ALA A 130 -2.63 19.46 9.14
C ALA A 130 -3.39 18.14 8.91
N LEU A 131 -3.54 17.37 9.98
CA LEU A 131 -4.44 16.20 9.98
C LEU A 131 -5.84 16.73 10.30
N SER A 132 -6.80 16.43 9.42
CA SER A 132 -8.22 16.63 9.74
C SER A 132 -8.70 15.47 10.60
N ASP A 133 -9.46 15.79 11.62
CA ASP A 133 -10.15 14.80 12.48
C ASP A 133 -11.12 13.93 11.67
#